data_7883ccc5cedc1431d651e11f85575134
#
_entry.id   7883ccc5cedc1431d651e11f85575134
#
_cell.length_a   1.000
_cell.length_b   1.000
_cell.length_c   1.000
_cell.angle_alpha   90.00
_cell.angle_beta   90.00
_cell.angle_gamma   90.00
#
_symmetry.space_group_name_H-M   'P 1'
#
loop_
_entity.id
_entity.type
_entity.pdbx_description
1 polymer ?
#
loop_
_entity_poly.entity_id
_entity_poly.type
_entity_poly.pdbx_seq_one_letter_code
_entity_poly.pdbx_strand_id
1 'polypeptide(L)'
;LKKIKIGVIGVGRIGKMHIKNISNLRDMFEIVSISDPVNPKLAEIAQEYGIKNYYQNYQDVLNDDIDAVVIASSTDTHAEIITAAAQSGKQIMCEKPIDTDIDRIKKVLKIIDDCGVTLQIGFNRRFDHNFRKIHDYVVNDVVGSPHIIKVSSRDPEPPSYDYIKVSGGLFSDMMIHDLDMVRYLSNSEVTEVYAQGTVLVDSEIGKLGDIDTAIVSLKFANGALGVIDNSRQAVYGYDQRAEVFGSKGQAFTENDKDSNVELDLNDGGHLDKIPYFFIDRYVQAYIDEFKEFYNSIVNGTKPMVTGLDGLRAVQLAFACKESLEKHEPIKLNFD
;
A
#
# COMPACT_ATOMS: atom_id res chain seq x y z
N LEU A 1 15.63 -23.79 7.50
CA LEU A 1 14.49 -23.23 6.75
C LEU A 1 14.86 -23.18 5.27
N LYS A 2 13.94 -23.57 4.37
CA LYS A 2 14.16 -23.47 2.92
C LYS A 2 14.15 -21.99 2.56
N LYS A 3 15.22 -21.47 1.94
CA LYS A 3 15.21 -20.13 1.36
C LYS A 3 14.31 -20.12 0.14
N ILE A 4 13.57 -19.02 -0.02
CA ILE A 4 12.75 -18.76 -1.21
C ILE A 4 13.61 -17.96 -2.19
N LYS A 5 13.76 -18.49 -3.40
CA LYS A 5 14.45 -17.84 -4.50
C LYS A 5 13.52 -16.82 -5.15
N ILE A 6 13.96 -15.58 -5.24
CA ILE A 6 13.14 -14.45 -5.72
C ILE A 6 13.74 -13.80 -6.95
N GLY A 7 12.86 -13.47 -7.91
CA GLY A 7 13.11 -12.49 -8.95
C GLY A 7 12.46 -11.16 -8.62
N VAL A 8 13.12 -10.03 -8.90
CA VAL A 8 12.53 -8.69 -8.74
C VAL A 8 12.33 -8.03 -10.10
N ILE A 9 11.10 -7.63 -10.39
CA ILE A 9 10.68 -7.04 -11.67
C ILE A 9 10.29 -5.57 -11.43
N GLY A 10 11.00 -4.66 -12.09
CA GLY A 10 10.93 -3.22 -11.84
C GLY A 10 11.94 -2.80 -10.76
N VAL A 11 12.99 -2.08 -11.17
CA VAL A 11 14.08 -1.63 -10.29
C VAL A 11 14.12 -0.09 -10.24
N GLY A 12 12.93 0.50 -10.12
CA GLY A 12 12.74 1.91 -9.80
C GLY A 12 13.01 2.19 -8.30
N ARG A 13 12.51 3.32 -7.80
CA ARG A 13 12.68 3.70 -6.38
C ARG A 13 12.19 2.61 -5.41
N ILE A 14 10.99 2.08 -5.62
CA ILE A 14 10.38 1.08 -4.75
C ILE A 14 11.06 -0.29 -4.92
N GLY A 15 11.27 -0.73 -6.16
CA GLY A 15 11.97 -2.01 -6.40
C GLY A 15 13.38 -2.04 -5.82
N LYS A 16 14.13 -0.93 -5.90
CA LYS A 16 15.45 -0.83 -5.25
C LYS A 16 15.36 -0.91 -3.72
N MET A 17 14.35 -0.29 -3.12
CA MET A 17 14.07 -0.42 -1.69
C MET A 17 13.75 -1.88 -1.32
N HIS A 18 12.93 -2.57 -2.11
CA HIS A 18 12.62 -3.99 -1.91
C HIS A 18 13.86 -4.88 -2.03
N ILE A 19 14.72 -4.66 -3.02
CA ILE A 19 15.99 -5.39 -3.14
C ILE A 19 16.81 -5.23 -1.85
N LYS A 20 16.94 -4.01 -1.33
CA LYS A 20 17.63 -3.74 -0.06
C LYS A 20 17.00 -4.51 1.11
N ASN A 21 15.68 -4.47 1.24
CA ASN A 21 14.96 -5.13 2.33
C ASN A 21 15.09 -6.65 2.26
N ILE A 22 14.91 -7.24 1.08
CA ILE A 22 15.09 -8.69 0.85
C ILE A 22 16.53 -9.11 1.12
N SER A 23 17.52 -8.30 0.70
CA SER A 23 18.94 -8.57 0.94
C SER A 23 19.32 -8.58 2.43
N ASN A 24 18.52 -7.94 3.30
CA ASN A 24 18.66 -8.01 4.74
C ASN A 24 18.00 -9.25 5.36
N LEU A 25 17.13 -9.95 4.63
CA LEU A 25 16.42 -11.15 5.05
C LEU A 25 17.05 -12.43 4.47
N ARG A 26 18.39 -12.53 4.53
CA ARG A 26 19.20 -13.60 3.88
C ARG A 26 18.89 -15.01 4.36
N ASP A 27 18.30 -15.18 5.53
CA ASP A 27 17.88 -16.47 6.04
C ASP A 27 16.56 -16.95 5.42
N MET A 28 15.77 -16.04 4.89
CA MET A 28 14.46 -16.28 4.28
C MET A 28 14.52 -16.29 2.75
N PHE A 29 15.30 -15.41 2.15
CA PHE A 29 15.28 -15.14 0.71
C PHE A 29 16.66 -15.16 0.07
N GLU A 30 16.67 -15.48 -1.23
CA GLU A 30 17.79 -15.31 -2.14
C GLU A 30 17.31 -14.60 -3.40
N ILE A 31 17.86 -13.43 -3.70
CA ILE A 31 17.58 -12.73 -4.97
C ILE A 31 18.43 -13.36 -6.06
N VAL A 32 17.77 -14.05 -6.99
CA VAL A 32 18.42 -14.75 -8.13
C VAL A 32 18.62 -13.81 -9.30
N SER A 33 17.58 -13.02 -9.60
CA SER A 33 17.58 -12.12 -10.76
C SER A 33 16.76 -10.87 -10.55
N ILE A 34 17.08 -9.84 -11.36
CA ILE A 34 16.33 -8.60 -11.42
C ILE A 34 16.08 -8.20 -12.87
N SER A 35 14.99 -7.46 -13.14
CA SER A 35 14.75 -6.88 -14.46
C SER A 35 14.18 -5.48 -14.40
N ASP A 36 14.60 -4.67 -15.38
CA ASP A 36 14.02 -3.36 -15.64
C ASP A 36 14.34 -2.95 -17.08
N PRO A 37 13.33 -2.61 -17.92
CA PRO A 37 13.55 -2.32 -19.33
C PRO A 37 14.25 -0.99 -19.59
N VAL A 38 14.21 -0.06 -18.63
CA VAL A 38 14.66 1.33 -18.83
C VAL A 38 15.71 1.81 -17.82
N ASN A 39 16.01 1.05 -16.77
CA ASN A 39 16.95 1.47 -15.75
C ASN A 39 18.41 1.35 -16.24
N PRO A 40 19.12 2.46 -16.51
CA PRO A 40 20.50 2.40 -17.03
C PRO A 40 21.52 1.90 -15.98
N LYS A 41 21.13 1.86 -14.70
CA LYS A 41 21.99 1.41 -13.58
C LYS A 41 21.71 -0.02 -13.15
N LEU A 42 20.97 -0.79 -13.94
CA LEU A 42 20.55 -2.15 -13.55
C LEU A 42 21.75 -3.06 -13.23
N ALA A 43 22.80 -3.02 -14.06
CA ALA A 43 24.03 -3.79 -13.85
C ALA A 43 24.79 -3.37 -12.57
N GLU A 44 24.84 -2.06 -12.28
CA GLU A 44 25.47 -1.53 -11.07
C GLU A 44 24.73 -2.01 -9.81
N ILE A 45 23.38 -1.98 -9.85
CA ILE A 45 22.54 -2.46 -8.76
C ILE A 45 22.73 -3.97 -8.57
N ALA A 46 22.74 -4.75 -9.65
CA ALA A 46 23.01 -6.19 -9.57
C ALA A 46 24.36 -6.46 -8.89
N GLN A 47 25.41 -5.74 -9.26
CA GLN A 47 26.73 -5.85 -8.66
C GLN A 47 26.73 -5.45 -7.17
N GLU A 48 26.07 -4.33 -6.81
CA GLU A 48 25.96 -3.81 -5.43
C GLU A 48 25.39 -4.88 -4.46
N TYR A 49 24.37 -5.61 -4.91
CA TYR A 49 23.69 -6.63 -4.10
C TYR A 49 24.15 -8.07 -4.35
N GLY A 50 25.16 -8.27 -5.20
CA GLY A 50 25.70 -9.59 -5.52
C GLY A 50 24.73 -10.48 -6.32
N ILE A 51 23.80 -9.87 -7.06
CA ILE A 51 22.84 -10.55 -7.93
C ILE A 51 23.50 -10.92 -9.24
N LYS A 52 23.44 -12.18 -9.63
CA LYS A 52 24.16 -12.67 -10.80
C LYS A 52 23.48 -12.33 -12.11
N ASN A 53 22.16 -12.44 -12.14
CA ASN A 53 21.37 -12.31 -13.35
C ASN A 53 20.61 -10.98 -13.35
N TYR A 54 20.69 -10.24 -14.46
CA TYR A 54 19.91 -9.03 -14.67
C TYR A 54 19.49 -8.92 -16.14
N TYR A 55 18.25 -8.50 -16.37
CA TYR A 55 17.61 -8.55 -17.67
C TYR A 55 16.84 -7.26 -17.97
N GLN A 56 16.63 -6.97 -19.23
CA GLN A 56 15.69 -5.93 -19.63
C GLN A 56 14.24 -6.44 -19.68
N ASN A 57 14.05 -7.73 -19.92
CA ASN A 57 12.76 -8.35 -20.07
C ASN A 57 12.38 -9.17 -18.83
N TYR A 58 11.18 -8.98 -18.30
CA TYR A 58 10.69 -9.71 -17.13
C TYR A 58 10.49 -11.21 -17.40
N GLN A 59 10.23 -11.61 -18.65
CA GLN A 59 10.09 -13.02 -19.01
C GLN A 59 11.37 -13.81 -18.72
N ASP A 60 12.54 -13.19 -18.85
CA ASP A 60 13.81 -13.84 -18.54
C ASP A 60 13.94 -14.15 -17.06
N VAL A 61 13.41 -13.26 -16.18
CA VAL A 61 13.31 -13.51 -14.75
C VAL A 61 12.41 -14.70 -14.44
N LEU A 62 11.24 -14.81 -15.12
CA LEU A 62 10.33 -15.94 -14.91
C LEU A 62 10.90 -17.28 -15.37
N ASN A 63 11.86 -17.27 -16.29
CA ASN A 63 12.56 -18.46 -16.79
C ASN A 63 13.70 -18.93 -15.86
N ASP A 64 14.13 -18.10 -14.92
CA ASP A 64 15.14 -18.48 -13.93
C ASP A 64 14.60 -19.51 -12.91
N ASP A 65 15.53 -20.16 -12.21
CA ASP A 65 15.20 -21.06 -11.10
C ASP A 65 14.80 -20.26 -9.85
N ILE A 66 13.59 -19.71 -9.88
CA ILE A 66 12.97 -18.92 -8.80
C ILE A 66 11.68 -19.55 -8.30
N ASP A 67 11.37 -19.35 -7.02
CA ASP A 67 10.13 -19.78 -6.37
C ASP A 67 9.06 -18.67 -6.42
N ALA A 68 9.48 -17.40 -6.42
CA ALA A 68 8.60 -16.26 -6.30
C ALA A 68 9.10 -15.03 -7.07
N VAL A 69 8.21 -14.09 -7.32
CA VAL A 69 8.53 -12.78 -7.88
C VAL A 69 8.01 -11.63 -7.03
N VAL A 70 8.76 -10.53 -7.04
CA VAL A 70 8.32 -9.23 -6.52
C VAL A 70 8.14 -8.28 -7.71
N ILE A 71 6.93 -7.77 -7.88
CA ILE A 71 6.56 -6.88 -8.97
C ILE A 71 6.47 -5.47 -8.43
N ALA A 72 7.39 -4.61 -8.84
CA ALA A 72 7.49 -3.19 -8.48
C ALA A 72 7.72 -2.31 -9.73
N SER A 73 7.21 -2.77 -10.87
CA SER A 73 7.22 -2.08 -12.15
C SER A 73 6.17 -0.96 -12.20
N SER A 74 5.90 -0.38 -13.35
CA SER A 74 4.80 0.57 -13.54
C SER A 74 3.44 -0.15 -13.47
N THR A 75 2.43 0.52 -12.91
CA THR A 75 1.10 -0.04 -12.67
C THR A 75 0.45 -0.68 -13.89
N ASP A 76 0.62 -0.09 -15.05
CA ASP A 76 0.07 -0.57 -16.33
C ASP A 76 0.61 -1.95 -16.78
N THR A 77 1.70 -2.42 -16.16
CA THR A 77 2.31 -3.72 -16.43
C THR A 77 1.96 -4.79 -15.38
N HIS A 78 1.43 -4.41 -14.22
CA HIS A 78 1.21 -5.33 -13.11
C HIS A 78 0.32 -6.52 -13.49
N ALA A 79 -0.85 -6.27 -14.07
CA ALA A 79 -1.81 -7.33 -14.41
C ALA A 79 -1.23 -8.36 -15.40
N GLU A 80 -0.44 -7.91 -16.39
CA GLU A 80 0.23 -8.78 -17.34
C GLU A 80 1.28 -9.65 -16.65
N ILE A 81 2.15 -9.03 -15.85
CA ILE A 81 3.25 -9.72 -15.18
C ILE A 81 2.73 -10.69 -14.11
N ILE A 82 1.69 -10.30 -13.34
CA ILE A 82 1.02 -11.20 -12.39
C ILE A 82 0.49 -12.44 -13.12
N THR A 83 -0.19 -12.24 -14.26
CA THR A 83 -0.74 -13.34 -15.06
C THR A 83 0.35 -14.29 -15.53
N ALA A 84 1.43 -13.77 -16.10
CA ALA A 84 2.55 -14.57 -16.58
C ALA A 84 3.25 -15.33 -15.44
N ALA A 85 3.46 -14.68 -14.31
CA ALA A 85 4.07 -15.29 -13.12
C ALA A 85 3.19 -16.42 -12.56
N ALA A 86 1.87 -16.21 -12.45
CA ALA A 86 0.91 -17.21 -12.00
C ALA A 86 0.91 -18.44 -12.90
N GLN A 87 0.84 -18.25 -14.22
CA GLN A 87 0.89 -19.32 -15.21
C GLN A 87 2.22 -20.08 -15.20
N SER A 88 3.30 -19.44 -14.75
CA SER A 88 4.60 -20.07 -14.54
C SER A 88 4.74 -20.71 -13.14
N GLY A 89 3.66 -20.75 -12.34
CA GLY A 89 3.63 -21.38 -11.01
C GLY A 89 4.42 -20.63 -9.95
N LYS A 90 4.73 -19.33 -10.15
CA LYS A 90 5.50 -18.54 -9.20
C LYS A 90 4.57 -17.91 -8.16
N GLN A 91 5.02 -17.83 -6.89
CA GLN A 91 4.37 -17.05 -5.86
C GLN A 91 4.62 -15.56 -6.11
N ILE A 92 3.67 -14.69 -5.78
CA ILE A 92 3.68 -13.31 -6.26
C ILE A 92 3.49 -12.33 -5.11
N MET A 93 4.39 -11.37 -5.00
CA MET A 93 4.16 -10.11 -4.29
C MET A 93 4.14 -8.99 -5.32
N CYS A 94 3.08 -8.19 -5.34
CA CYS A 94 2.92 -7.09 -6.28
C CYS A 94 2.61 -5.79 -5.55
N GLU A 95 3.28 -4.71 -5.94
CA GLU A 95 2.94 -3.36 -5.49
C GLU A 95 1.51 -2.97 -5.89
N LYS A 96 0.95 -2.07 -5.12
CA LYS A 96 -0.38 -1.50 -5.39
C LYS A 96 -0.31 -0.46 -6.53
N PRO A 97 -1.42 -0.24 -7.23
CA PRO A 97 -2.59 -1.09 -7.39
C PRO A 97 -2.31 -2.27 -8.34
N ILE A 98 -3.14 -3.31 -8.29
CA ILE A 98 -3.02 -4.44 -9.24
C ILE A 98 -3.19 -3.96 -10.69
N ASP A 99 -4.16 -3.11 -10.92
CA ASP A 99 -4.47 -2.44 -12.20
C ASP A 99 -5.41 -1.26 -11.90
N THR A 100 -5.62 -0.41 -12.88
CA THR A 100 -6.65 0.65 -12.85
C THR A 100 -7.98 0.23 -13.47
N ASP A 101 -8.09 -0.98 -14.04
CA ASP A 101 -9.29 -1.57 -14.62
C ASP A 101 -9.82 -2.71 -13.72
N ILE A 102 -11.01 -2.51 -13.15
CA ILE A 102 -11.66 -3.46 -12.24
C ILE A 102 -11.89 -4.83 -12.92
N ASP A 103 -12.31 -4.86 -14.17
CA ASP A 103 -12.58 -6.11 -14.87
C ASP A 103 -11.28 -6.86 -15.20
N ARG A 104 -10.21 -6.13 -15.46
CA ARG A 104 -8.87 -6.71 -15.58
C ARG A 104 -8.38 -7.29 -14.27
N ILE A 105 -8.56 -6.59 -13.15
CA ILE A 105 -8.25 -7.12 -11.81
C ILE A 105 -9.02 -8.42 -11.55
N LYS A 106 -10.33 -8.45 -11.80
CA LYS A 106 -11.15 -9.66 -11.60
C LYS A 106 -10.63 -10.86 -12.42
N LYS A 107 -10.22 -10.62 -13.67
CA LYS A 107 -9.61 -11.66 -14.53
C LYS A 107 -8.30 -12.17 -13.95
N VAL A 108 -7.43 -11.26 -13.48
CA VAL A 108 -6.17 -11.62 -12.82
C VAL A 108 -6.43 -12.49 -11.58
N LEU A 109 -7.35 -12.08 -10.71
CA LEU A 109 -7.68 -12.85 -9.50
C LEU A 109 -8.20 -14.25 -9.82
N LYS A 110 -9.02 -14.38 -10.88
CA LYS A 110 -9.45 -15.70 -11.35
C LYS A 110 -8.27 -16.57 -11.79
N ILE A 111 -7.30 -16.01 -12.51
CA ILE A 111 -6.09 -16.73 -12.93
C ILE A 111 -5.27 -17.16 -11.71
N ILE A 112 -5.12 -16.31 -10.70
CA ILE A 112 -4.44 -16.64 -9.44
C ILE A 112 -5.11 -17.85 -8.77
N ASP A 113 -6.44 -17.84 -8.68
CA ASP A 113 -7.22 -18.95 -8.08
C ASP A 113 -7.06 -20.24 -8.91
N ASP A 114 -7.17 -20.14 -10.24
CA ASP A 114 -7.05 -21.29 -11.17
C ASP A 114 -5.63 -21.91 -11.12
N CYS A 115 -4.58 -21.09 -10.91
CA CYS A 115 -3.19 -21.55 -10.81
C CYS A 115 -2.80 -21.98 -9.39
N GLY A 116 -3.59 -21.64 -8.37
CA GLY A 116 -3.33 -22.00 -6.97
C GLY A 116 -2.06 -21.38 -6.38
N VAL A 117 -1.65 -20.20 -6.85
CA VAL A 117 -0.47 -19.49 -6.37
C VAL A 117 -0.84 -18.39 -5.37
N THR A 118 0.09 -18.04 -4.50
CA THR A 118 -0.07 -16.93 -3.56
C THR A 118 0.07 -15.60 -4.30
N LEU A 119 -0.87 -14.68 -4.08
CA LEU A 119 -0.75 -13.27 -4.45
C LEU A 119 -0.89 -12.39 -3.20
N GLN A 120 0.18 -11.70 -2.84
CA GLN A 120 0.19 -10.65 -1.81
C GLN A 120 0.29 -9.28 -2.49
N ILE A 121 -0.52 -8.32 -2.02
CA ILE A 121 -0.50 -6.94 -2.53
C ILE A 121 0.23 -6.02 -1.55
N GLY A 122 0.99 -5.06 -2.08
CA GLY A 122 1.84 -4.13 -1.35
C GLY A 122 1.09 -3.03 -0.60
N PHE A 123 0.12 -3.38 0.27
CA PHE A 123 -0.45 -2.46 1.25
C PHE A 123 0.35 -2.52 2.55
N ASN A 124 1.55 -1.99 2.49
CA ASN A 124 2.54 -2.02 3.57
C ASN A 124 2.04 -1.48 4.92
N ARG A 125 1.04 -0.57 4.92
CA ARG A 125 0.51 0.02 6.16
C ARG A 125 -0.17 -0.98 7.08
N ARG A 126 -0.68 -2.11 6.57
CA ARG A 126 -1.21 -3.20 7.43
C ARG A 126 -0.13 -3.88 8.28
N PHE A 127 1.14 -3.71 7.91
CA PHE A 127 2.31 -4.23 8.64
C PHE A 127 2.94 -3.20 9.58
N ASP A 128 2.44 -1.96 9.57
CA ASP A 128 2.86 -0.92 10.53
C ASP A 128 2.46 -1.31 11.95
N HIS A 129 3.40 -1.18 12.89
CA HIS A 129 3.22 -1.64 14.26
C HIS A 129 2.06 -0.94 14.98
N ASN A 130 1.80 0.34 14.68
CA ASN A 130 0.72 1.11 15.29
C ASN A 130 -0.65 0.71 14.72
N PHE A 131 -0.78 0.69 13.40
CA PHE A 131 -2.05 0.34 12.75
C PHE A 131 -2.43 -1.12 12.99
N ARG A 132 -1.45 -2.02 12.98
CA ARG A 132 -1.65 -3.42 13.34
C ARG A 132 -2.12 -3.56 14.78
N LYS A 133 -1.56 -2.79 15.71
CA LYS A 133 -1.97 -2.83 17.12
C LYS A 133 -3.40 -2.36 17.31
N ILE A 134 -3.84 -1.32 16.60
CA ILE A 134 -5.24 -0.87 16.63
C ILE A 134 -6.15 -1.98 16.08
N HIS A 135 -5.80 -2.60 14.95
CA HIS A 135 -6.56 -3.71 14.38
C HIS A 135 -6.67 -4.89 15.36
N ASP A 136 -5.56 -5.28 16.02
CA ASP A 136 -5.57 -6.34 17.02
C ASP A 136 -6.55 -6.04 18.17
N TYR A 137 -6.67 -4.79 18.59
CA TYR A 137 -7.64 -4.40 19.62
C TYR A 137 -9.09 -4.51 19.13
N VAL A 138 -9.33 -4.29 17.86
CA VAL A 138 -10.67 -4.45 17.26
C VAL A 138 -11.04 -5.92 17.15
N VAL A 139 -10.19 -6.74 16.52
CA VAL A 139 -10.51 -8.16 16.27
C VAL A 139 -10.55 -9.00 17.55
N ASN A 140 -9.85 -8.58 18.60
CA ASN A 140 -9.90 -9.22 19.92
C ASN A 140 -10.94 -8.60 20.86
N ASP A 141 -11.86 -7.77 20.33
CA ASP A 141 -12.98 -7.15 21.08
C ASP A 141 -12.54 -6.29 22.29
N VAL A 142 -11.30 -5.77 22.27
CA VAL A 142 -10.77 -4.94 23.38
C VAL A 142 -11.46 -3.58 23.43
N VAL A 143 -11.66 -2.94 22.27
CA VAL A 143 -12.39 -1.67 22.13
C VAL A 143 -13.90 -1.87 21.92
N GLY A 144 -14.35 -3.10 21.85
CA GLY A 144 -15.73 -3.45 21.56
C GLY A 144 -16.12 -3.25 20.10
N SER A 145 -17.42 -3.16 19.83
CA SER A 145 -17.92 -2.90 18.46
C SER A 145 -17.46 -1.52 17.99
N PRO A 146 -16.80 -1.40 16.82
CA PRO A 146 -16.43 -0.12 16.26
C PRO A 146 -17.65 0.77 15.98
N HIS A 147 -17.56 2.04 16.38
CA HIS A 147 -18.58 3.05 16.09
C HIS A 147 -18.09 4.08 15.09
N ILE A 148 -16.86 4.59 15.28
CA ILE A 148 -16.25 5.60 14.41
C ILE A 148 -14.80 5.21 14.12
N ILE A 149 -14.45 5.24 12.84
CA ILE A 149 -13.09 5.04 12.32
C ILE A 149 -12.62 6.34 11.69
N LYS A 150 -11.43 6.83 12.08
CA LYS A 150 -10.81 8.01 11.47
C LYS A 150 -9.42 7.65 10.96
N VAL A 151 -9.10 8.10 9.75
CA VAL A 151 -7.76 8.00 9.15
C VAL A 151 -7.40 9.35 8.58
N SER A 152 -6.26 9.89 9.00
CA SER A 152 -5.66 11.12 8.45
C SER A 152 -4.36 10.75 7.75
N SER A 153 -4.21 11.18 6.50
CA SER A 153 -3.02 10.90 5.71
C SER A 153 -2.64 12.15 4.91
N ARG A 154 -1.45 12.69 5.18
CA ARG A 154 -0.97 13.91 4.54
C ARG A 154 0.48 13.75 4.14
N ASP A 155 0.76 14.02 2.86
CA ASP A 155 2.12 14.01 2.32
C ASP A 155 2.85 15.30 2.71
N PRO A 156 4.18 15.30 2.86
CA PRO A 156 4.94 16.52 3.17
C PRO A 156 4.93 17.54 2.03
N GLU A 157 4.88 17.04 0.79
CA GLU A 157 4.84 17.84 -0.44
C GLU A 157 4.16 17.08 -1.57
N PRO A 158 3.55 17.77 -2.56
CA PRO A 158 2.95 17.14 -3.71
C PRO A 158 3.97 16.36 -4.56
N PRO A 159 3.55 15.29 -5.24
CA PRO A 159 4.40 14.63 -6.23
C PRO A 159 4.61 15.51 -7.47
N SER A 160 5.56 15.15 -8.32
CA SER A 160 5.82 15.88 -9.57
C SER A 160 4.59 15.87 -10.49
N TYR A 161 4.43 16.91 -11.28
CA TYR A 161 3.32 17.02 -12.24
C TYR A 161 3.28 15.88 -13.26
N ASP A 162 4.44 15.38 -13.68
CA ASP A 162 4.49 14.25 -14.61
C ASP A 162 3.99 12.96 -13.97
N TYR A 163 4.23 12.78 -12.66
CA TYR A 163 3.66 11.67 -11.93
C TYR A 163 2.14 11.82 -11.75
N ILE A 164 1.64 13.02 -11.42
CA ILE A 164 0.20 13.28 -11.26
C ILE A 164 -0.58 12.89 -12.52
N LYS A 165 -0.05 13.21 -13.72
CA LYS A 165 -0.69 12.88 -15.01
C LYS A 165 -0.97 11.39 -15.21
N VAL A 166 -0.20 10.51 -14.58
CA VAL A 166 -0.26 9.06 -14.77
C VAL A 166 -0.66 8.28 -13.52
N SER A 167 -0.75 8.95 -12.36
CA SER A 167 -0.99 8.30 -11.06
C SER A 167 -2.43 7.82 -10.85
N GLY A 168 -3.38 8.31 -11.64
CA GLY A 168 -4.82 8.08 -11.45
C GLY A 168 -5.48 9.02 -10.46
N GLY A 169 -4.77 10.04 -9.97
CA GLY A 169 -5.26 11.08 -9.07
C GLY A 169 -5.23 10.70 -7.59
N LEU A 170 -5.62 11.64 -6.73
CA LEU A 170 -5.50 11.53 -5.28
C LEU A 170 -6.15 10.26 -4.72
N PHE A 171 -7.34 9.88 -5.18
CA PHE A 171 -8.05 8.70 -4.66
C PHE A 171 -7.37 7.38 -5.02
N SER A 172 -6.84 7.25 -6.25
CA SER A 172 -6.24 6.01 -6.73
C SER A 172 -4.76 5.85 -6.38
N ASP A 173 -4.07 6.94 -6.09
CA ASP A 173 -2.65 6.95 -5.77
C ASP A 173 -2.38 7.03 -4.27
N MET A 174 -2.89 8.09 -3.61
CA MET A 174 -2.63 8.37 -2.20
C MET A 174 -3.69 7.72 -1.30
N MET A 175 -4.98 8.06 -1.49
CA MET A 175 -6.06 7.61 -0.62
C MET A 175 -6.31 6.10 -0.69
N ILE A 176 -5.86 5.42 -1.74
CA ILE A 176 -6.02 3.97 -1.89
C ILE A 176 -5.47 3.19 -0.66
N HIS A 177 -4.40 3.70 -0.03
CA HIS A 177 -3.88 3.14 1.20
C HIS A 177 -4.82 3.34 2.39
N ASP A 178 -5.51 4.48 2.45
CA ASP A 178 -6.43 4.81 3.53
C ASP A 178 -7.76 4.05 3.34
N LEU A 179 -8.19 3.86 2.09
CA LEU A 179 -9.35 3.04 1.74
C LEU A 179 -9.15 1.57 2.09
N ASP A 180 -7.94 1.04 1.94
CA ASP A 180 -7.58 -0.27 2.48
C ASP A 180 -7.55 -0.26 4.01
N MET A 181 -6.96 0.78 4.60
CA MET A 181 -6.78 0.88 6.04
C MET A 181 -8.10 0.97 6.81
N VAL A 182 -9.10 1.72 6.33
CA VAL A 182 -10.40 1.80 7.02
C VAL A 182 -11.13 0.46 7.02
N ARG A 183 -11.00 -0.36 5.96
CA ARG A 183 -11.51 -1.74 5.93
C ARG A 183 -10.78 -2.61 6.95
N TYR A 184 -9.46 -2.53 6.99
CA TYR A 184 -8.62 -3.26 7.93
C TYR A 184 -8.96 -2.91 9.38
N LEU A 185 -8.99 -1.62 9.72
CA LEU A 185 -9.23 -1.15 11.08
C LEU A 185 -10.68 -1.36 11.56
N SER A 186 -11.68 -1.30 10.67
CA SER A 186 -13.06 -1.57 11.02
C SER A 186 -13.41 -3.06 11.10
N ASN A 187 -12.55 -3.92 10.54
CA ASN A 187 -12.81 -5.32 10.26
C ASN A 187 -14.16 -5.51 9.53
N SER A 188 -14.47 -4.63 8.58
CA SER A 188 -15.77 -4.60 7.88
C SER A 188 -15.63 -3.98 6.49
N GLU A 189 -16.53 -4.37 5.57
CA GLU A 189 -16.61 -3.76 4.26
C GLU A 189 -17.31 -2.40 4.30
N VAL A 190 -16.87 -1.48 3.43
CA VAL A 190 -17.51 -0.17 3.21
C VAL A 190 -18.71 -0.35 2.28
N THR A 191 -19.87 0.16 2.68
CA THR A 191 -21.12 0.05 1.93
C THR A 191 -21.58 1.35 1.26
N GLU A 192 -21.04 2.50 1.69
CA GLU A 192 -21.36 3.81 1.12
C GLU A 192 -20.19 4.75 1.34
N VAL A 193 -19.87 5.57 0.33
CA VAL A 193 -18.89 6.65 0.40
C VAL A 193 -19.52 7.97 -0.02
N TYR A 194 -19.14 9.07 0.63
CA TYR A 194 -19.41 10.43 0.17
C TYR A 194 -18.11 11.23 0.22
N ALA A 195 -17.62 11.63 -0.95
CA ALA A 195 -16.35 12.31 -1.11
C ALA A 195 -16.54 13.80 -1.45
N GLN A 196 -15.77 14.63 -0.77
CA GLN A 196 -15.58 16.04 -1.09
C GLN A 196 -14.09 16.29 -1.31
N GLY A 197 -13.75 17.07 -2.34
CA GLY A 197 -12.37 17.36 -2.67
C GLY A 197 -12.22 18.70 -3.37
N THR A 198 -11.03 19.27 -3.26
CA THR A 198 -10.74 20.60 -3.80
C THR A 198 -9.24 20.78 -4.01
N VAL A 199 -8.85 21.89 -4.61
CA VAL A 199 -7.46 22.28 -4.85
C VAL A 199 -7.14 23.47 -3.93
N LEU A 200 -6.31 23.23 -2.91
CA LEU A 200 -5.90 24.21 -1.91
C LEU A 200 -4.39 24.39 -1.83
N VAL A 201 -3.62 23.40 -2.28
CA VAL A 201 -2.15 23.38 -2.19
C VAL A 201 -1.52 23.99 -3.43
N ASP A 202 -1.88 23.49 -4.61
CA ASP A 202 -1.25 23.91 -5.86
C ASP A 202 -2.28 23.93 -7.02
N SER A 203 -2.54 25.11 -7.57
CA SER A 203 -3.49 25.31 -8.68
C SER A 203 -3.12 24.52 -9.95
N GLU A 204 -1.85 24.16 -10.15
CA GLU A 204 -1.42 23.36 -11.31
C GLU A 204 -1.98 21.94 -11.24
N ILE A 205 -2.14 21.38 -10.03
CA ILE A 205 -2.80 20.08 -9.82
C ILE A 205 -4.23 20.11 -10.38
N GLY A 206 -4.97 21.18 -10.07
CA GLY A 206 -6.33 21.37 -10.62
C GLY A 206 -6.37 21.48 -12.14
N LYS A 207 -5.40 22.13 -12.76
CA LYS A 207 -5.28 22.19 -14.23
C LYS A 207 -5.00 20.84 -14.88
N LEU A 208 -4.40 19.92 -14.13
CA LEU A 208 -4.19 18.53 -14.56
C LEU A 208 -5.42 17.63 -14.33
N GLY A 209 -6.52 18.18 -13.79
CA GLY A 209 -7.76 17.45 -13.54
C GLY A 209 -7.77 16.62 -12.27
N ASP A 210 -6.86 16.89 -11.31
CA ASP A 210 -6.80 16.24 -10.01
C ASP A 210 -7.11 17.21 -8.88
N ILE A 211 -7.24 16.70 -7.67
CA ILE A 211 -7.40 17.44 -6.42
C ILE A 211 -6.19 17.19 -5.52
N ASP A 212 -5.96 18.07 -4.56
CA ASP A 212 -4.86 17.92 -3.58
C ASP A 212 -5.34 17.77 -2.13
N THR A 213 -6.62 18.02 -1.89
CA THR A 213 -7.23 17.94 -0.55
C THR A 213 -8.59 17.27 -0.65
N ALA A 214 -8.87 16.29 0.20
CA ALA A 214 -10.13 15.58 0.21
C ALA A 214 -10.57 15.15 1.62
N ILE A 215 -11.90 15.08 1.82
CA ILE A 215 -12.55 14.43 2.96
C ILE A 215 -13.55 13.42 2.40
N VAL A 216 -13.53 12.20 2.94
CA VAL A 216 -14.46 11.14 2.58
C VAL A 216 -15.15 10.63 3.84
N SER A 217 -16.48 10.67 3.88
CA SER A 217 -17.28 9.97 4.89
C SER A 217 -17.70 8.60 4.38
N LEU A 218 -17.78 7.64 5.30
CA LEU A 218 -17.96 6.21 5.02
C LEU A 218 -19.03 5.60 5.90
N LYS A 219 -19.79 4.64 5.35
CA LYS A 219 -20.59 3.70 6.15
C LYS A 219 -20.08 2.30 5.95
N PHE A 220 -20.09 1.52 7.01
CA PHE A 220 -19.62 0.13 7.00
C PHE A 220 -20.78 -0.85 7.15
N ALA A 221 -20.59 -2.09 6.69
CA ALA A 221 -21.58 -3.14 6.77
C ALA A 221 -21.94 -3.52 8.23
N ASN A 222 -21.01 -3.35 9.17
CA ASN A 222 -21.25 -3.53 10.61
C ASN A 222 -21.98 -2.35 11.29
N GLY A 223 -22.37 -1.32 10.52
CA GLY A 223 -23.08 -0.13 11.00
C GLY A 223 -22.18 1.01 11.49
N ALA A 224 -20.86 0.82 11.55
CA ALA A 224 -19.92 1.87 11.91
C ALA A 224 -19.90 3.00 10.86
N LEU A 225 -19.44 4.16 11.27
CA LEU A 225 -19.17 5.32 10.41
C LEU A 225 -17.65 5.56 10.32
N GLY A 226 -17.20 6.16 9.23
CA GLY A 226 -15.79 6.50 9.08
C GLY A 226 -15.56 7.84 8.40
N VAL A 227 -14.36 8.35 8.57
CA VAL A 227 -13.87 9.51 7.85
C VAL A 227 -12.39 9.33 7.49
N ILE A 228 -12.07 9.72 6.26
CA ILE A 228 -10.69 9.88 5.78
C ILE A 228 -10.48 11.35 5.47
N ASP A 229 -9.38 11.96 5.93
CA ASP A 229 -8.91 13.26 5.46
C ASP A 229 -7.52 13.13 4.84
N ASN A 230 -7.37 13.67 3.63
CA ASN A 230 -6.10 13.68 2.89
C ASN A 230 -5.71 15.09 2.47
N SER A 231 -4.40 15.34 2.46
CA SER A 231 -3.80 16.50 1.80
C SER A 231 -2.45 16.14 1.22
N ARG A 232 -2.14 16.68 0.03
CA ARG A 232 -0.82 16.49 -0.58
C ARG A 232 0.25 17.42 0.00
N GLN A 233 -0.06 18.15 1.09
CA GLN A 233 0.94 18.96 1.79
C GLN A 233 0.69 19.03 3.29
N ALA A 234 1.71 18.63 4.06
CA ALA A 234 1.85 18.85 5.49
C ALA A 234 3.27 19.31 5.77
N VAL A 235 3.45 20.62 5.95
CA VAL A 235 4.78 21.26 6.08
C VAL A 235 5.62 20.76 7.25
N TYR A 236 5.02 20.01 8.17
CA TYR A 236 5.66 19.45 9.36
C TYR A 236 6.12 17.99 9.18
N GLY A 237 5.86 17.35 8.03
CA GLY A 237 6.30 16.00 7.72
C GLY A 237 5.18 15.07 7.25
N TYR A 238 5.48 13.77 7.16
CA TYR A 238 4.56 12.74 6.68
C TYR A 238 3.56 12.36 7.77
N ASP A 239 2.37 12.95 7.74
CA ASP A 239 1.35 12.81 8.80
C ASP A 239 0.42 11.62 8.53
N GLN A 240 0.47 10.60 9.41
CA GLN A 240 -0.25 9.34 9.27
C GLN A 240 -0.85 8.92 10.61
N ARG A 241 -2.14 9.15 10.80
CA ARG A 241 -2.85 8.91 12.07
C ARG A 241 -4.09 8.08 11.86
N ALA A 242 -4.46 7.29 12.88
CA ALA A 242 -5.69 6.52 12.88
C ALA A 242 -6.32 6.46 14.28
N GLU A 243 -7.64 6.36 14.31
CA GLU A 243 -8.44 6.18 15.52
C GLU A 243 -9.59 5.20 15.25
N VAL A 244 -9.82 4.28 16.17
CA VAL A 244 -11.06 3.50 16.27
C VAL A 244 -11.69 3.77 17.63
N PHE A 245 -12.87 4.39 17.61
CA PHE A 245 -13.74 4.55 18.77
C PHE A 245 -14.81 3.46 18.75
N GLY A 246 -14.92 2.69 19.82
CA GLY A 246 -15.87 1.57 19.95
C GLY A 246 -16.63 1.59 21.25
N SER A 247 -17.50 0.59 21.42
CA SER A 247 -18.44 0.50 22.55
C SER A 247 -17.78 0.31 23.94
N LYS A 248 -16.53 -0.15 23.99
CA LYS A 248 -15.78 -0.37 25.24
C LYS A 248 -14.63 0.62 25.43
N GLY A 249 -14.30 1.44 24.45
CA GLY A 249 -13.19 2.39 24.51
C GLY A 249 -12.71 2.82 23.15
N GLN A 250 -11.52 3.42 23.10
CA GLN A 250 -10.90 3.84 21.86
C GLN A 250 -9.44 3.40 21.79
N ALA A 251 -8.96 3.16 20.56
CA ALA A 251 -7.55 3.00 20.25
C ALA A 251 -7.18 4.02 19.17
N PHE A 252 -6.09 4.73 19.34
CA PHE A 252 -5.61 5.71 18.38
C PHE A 252 -4.09 5.76 18.35
N THR A 253 -3.54 6.27 17.27
CA THR A 253 -2.11 6.54 17.14
C THR A 253 -1.87 7.94 16.58
N GLU A 254 -0.89 8.61 17.14
CA GLU A 254 -0.25 9.78 16.59
C GLU A 254 0.94 9.37 15.72
N ASN A 255 1.61 10.36 15.13
CA ASN A 255 2.80 10.09 14.33
C ASN A 255 3.98 9.62 15.19
N ASP A 256 4.73 8.65 14.70
CA ASP A 256 6.01 8.29 15.28
C ASP A 256 7.00 9.46 15.17
N LYS A 257 7.89 9.54 16.12
CA LYS A 257 9.01 10.48 16.16
C LYS A 257 10.30 9.69 16.31
N ASP A 258 11.43 10.32 15.98
CA ASP A 258 12.74 9.69 16.17
C ASP A 258 13.01 9.33 17.63
N SER A 259 12.52 10.17 18.56
CA SER A 259 12.47 9.84 19.99
C SER A 259 11.21 10.40 20.66
N ASN A 260 10.92 9.91 21.88
CA ASN A 260 9.85 10.45 22.72
C ASN A 260 10.37 11.49 23.72
N VAL A 261 11.58 12.01 23.52
CA VAL A 261 12.17 13.03 24.41
C VAL A 261 11.48 14.37 24.16
N GLU A 262 11.00 14.99 25.23
CA GLU A 262 10.52 16.37 25.24
C GLU A 262 11.59 17.24 25.93
N LEU A 263 11.97 18.33 25.28
CA LEU A 263 12.94 19.30 25.78
C LEU A 263 12.22 20.60 26.15
N ASP A 264 12.12 20.89 27.41
CA ASP A 264 11.53 22.13 27.90
C ASP A 264 12.60 23.20 28.08
N LEU A 265 12.45 24.29 27.34
CA LEU A 265 13.28 25.48 27.44
C LEU A 265 12.43 26.70 27.79
N ASN A 266 13.10 27.87 27.94
CA ASN A 266 12.44 29.13 28.25
C ASN A 266 11.48 29.65 27.15
N ASP A 267 11.59 29.12 25.93
CA ASP A 267 10.73 29.41 24.76
C ASP A 267 9.63 28.38 24.54
N GLY A 268 9.57 27.30 25.36
CA GLY A 268 8.53 26.28 25.33
C GLY A 268 9.07 24.85 25.25
N GLY A 269 8.14 23.91 25.05
CA GLY A 269 8.44 22.50 24.84
C GLY A 269 8.79 22.21 23.38
N HIS A 270 9.80 21.39 23.17
CA HIS A 270 10.28 20.96 21.86
C HIS A 270 10.26 19.45 21.79
N LEU A 271 9.76 18.92 20.68
CA LEU A 271 9.70 17.49 20.37
C LEU A 271 10.47 17.21 19.10
N ASP A 272 10.97 15.99 18.96
CA ASP A 272 11.54 15.54 17.69
C ASP A 272 10.51 15.61 16.55
N LYS A 273 11.02 15.82 15.35
CA LYS A 273 10.20 15.86 14.15
C LYS A 273 9.67 14.46 13.83
N ILE A 274 8.54 14.42 13.15
CA ILE A 274 8.05 13.19 12.52
C ILE A 274 8.88 12.89 11.26
N PRO A 275 8.95 11.63 10.81
CA PRO A 275 9.60 11.28 9.55
C PRO A 275 9.11 12.13 8.39
N TYR A 276 10.02 12.57 7.54
CA TYR A 276 9.64 13.45 6.44
C TYR A 276 8.94 12.70 5.30
N PHE A 277 9.29 11.42 5.08
CA PHE A 277 8.79 10.69 3.92
C PHE A 277 8.36 9.26 4.27
N PHE A 278 7.51 8.66 3.43
CA PHE A 278 6.94 7.33 3.70
C PHE A 278 8.01 6.23 3.79
N ILE A 279 9.11 6.35 3.05
CA ILE A 279 10.20 5.37 3.11
C ILE A 279 10.82 5.33 4.51
N ASP A 280 11.00 6.50 5.13
CA ASP A 280 11.59 6.60 6.48
C ASP A 280 10.57 6.15 7.55
N ARG A 281 9.28 6.47 7.35
CA ARG A 281 8.20 6.10 8.28
C ARG A 281 7.92 4.60 8.30
N TYR A 282 8.00 3.92 7.16
CA TYR A 282 7.54 2.53 7.02
C TYR A 282 8.66 1.51 6.81
N VAL A 283 9.90 1.82 7.20
CA VAL A 283 11.05 0.89 7.04
C VAL A 283 10.73 -0.50 7.58
N GLN A 284 10.24 -0.58 8.82
CA GLN A 284 9.94 -1.87 9.45
C GLN A 284 8.72 -2.54 8.84
N ALA A 285 7.70 -1.77 8.46
CA ALA A 285 6.49 -2.30 7.83
C ALA A 285 6.80 -3.02 6.51
N TYR A 286 7.67 -2.46 5.65
CA TYR A 286 8.14 -3.10 4.44
C TYR A 286 8.94 -4.39 4.70
N ILE A 287 9.71 -4.44 5.78
CA ILE A 287 10.43 -5.67 6.17
C ILE A 287 9.43 -6.74 6.65
N ASP A 288 8.45 -6.37 7.46
CA ASP A 288 7.46 -7.30 8.01
C ASP A 288 6.49 -7.80 6.95
N GLU A 289 6.22 -7.02 5.90
CA GLU A 289 5.49 -7.41 4.71
C GLU A 289 6.19 -8.58 3.98
N PHE A 290 7.51 -8.56 3.82
CA PHE A 290 8.27 -9.68 3.27
C PHE A 290 8.30 -10.89 4.19
N LYS A 291 8.39 -10.70 5.51
CA LYS A 291 8.30 -11.82 6.46
C LYS A 291 6.95 -12.52 6.38
N GLU A 292 5.86 -11.75 6.21
CA GLU A 292 4.52 -12.32 6.03
C GLU A 292 4.41 -13.07 4.71
N PHE A 293 4.92 -12.51 3.61
CA PHE A 293 4.98 -13.19 2.31
C PHE A 293 5.73 -14.52 2.40
N TYR A 294 6.89 -14.53 3.06
CA TYR A 294 7.64 -15.76 3.32
C TYR A 294 6.80 -16.77 4.10
N ASN A 295 6.19 -16.35 5.21
CA ASN A 295 5.39 -17.23 6.07
C ASN A 295 4.19 -17.82 5.32
N SER A 296 3.52 -17.01 4.50
CA SER A 296 2.39 -17.45 3.68
C SER A 296 2.79 -18.54 2.70
N ILE A 297 3.94 -18.41 2.03
CA ILE A 297 4.47 -19.42 1.11
C ILE A 297 4.86 -20.71 1.84
N VAL A 298 5.63 -20.59 2.93
CA VAL A 298 6.17 -21.76 3.64
C VAL A 298 5.07 -22.57 4.33
N ASN A 299 4.06 -21.87 4.87
CA ASN A 299 2.96 -22.52 5.60
C ASN A 299 1.75 -22.86 4.70
N GLY A 300 1.74 -22.42 3.44
CA GLY A 300 0.60 -22.60 2.54
C GLY A 300 -0.65 -21.85 3.00
N THR A 301 -0.48 -20.69 3.64
CA THR A 301 -1.59 -19.86 4.16
C THR A 301 -1.88 -18.69 3.25
N LYS A 302 -3.09 -18.14 3.33
CA LYS A 302 -3.41 -16.88 2.64
C LYS A 302 -2.60 -15.75 3.25
N PRO A 303 -2.06 -14.83 2.43
CA PRO A 303 -1.36 -13.64 2.93
C PRO A 303 -2.34 -12.69 3.63
N MET A 304 -1.81 -11.84 4.52
CA MET A 304 -2.60 -10.83 5.23
C MET A 304 -3.26 -9.82 4.27
N VAL A 305 -2.60 -9.52 3.16
CA VAL A 305 -3.11 -8.61 2.12
C VAL A 305 -3.30 -9.40 0.85
N THR A 306 -4.54 -9.73 0.55
CA THR A 306 -4.90 -10.56 -0.60
C THR A 306 -5.16 -9.74 -1.86
N GLY A 307 -5.26 -10.41 -3.00
CA GLY A 307 -5.72 -9.77 -4.24
C GLY A 307 -7.14 -9.18 -4.14
N LEU A 308 -8.02 -9.76 -3.30
CA LEU A 308 -9.33 -9.20 -3.03
C LEU A 308 -9.23 -7.84 -2.33
N ASP A 309 -8.29 -7.65 -1.41
CA ASP A 309 -8.05 -6.35 -0.77
C ASP A 309 -7.61 -5.32 -1.81
N GLY A 310 -6.74 -5.73 -2.76
CA GLY A 310 -6.37 -4.90 -3.90
C GLY A 310 -7.56 -4.47 -4.75
N LEU A 311 -8.45 -5.39 -5.07
CA LEU A 311 -9.69 -5.12 -5.82
C LEU A 311 -10.59 -4.13 -5.05
N ARG A 312 -10.85 -4.36 -3.77
CA ARG A 312 -11.71 -3.52 -2.93
C ARG A 312 -11.19 -2.08 -2.83
N ALA A 313 -9.88 -1.91 -2.65
CA ALA A 313 -9.28 -0.58 -2.58
C ALA A 313 -9.47 0.21 -3.88
N VAL A 314 -9.31 -0.43 -5.04
CA VAL A 314 -9.58 0.20 -6.35
C VAL A 314 -11.06 0.52 -6.54
N GLN A 315 -11.97 -0.40 -6.19
CA GLN A 315 -13.42 -0.14 -6.25
C GLN A 315 -13.83 1.05 -5.39
N LEU A 316 -13.28 1.18 -4.19
CA LEU A 316 -13.51 2.31 -3.29
C LEU A 316 -12.96 3.62 -3.87
N ALA A 317 -11.76 3.61 -4.47
CA ALA A 317 -11.17 4.78 -5.09
C ALA A 317 -12.05 5.32 -6.24
N PHE A 318 -12.56 4.43 -7.08
CA PHE A 318 -13.51 4.80 -8.14
C PHE A 318 -14.83 5.34 -7.59
N ALA A 319 -15.38 4.73 -6.56
CA ALA A 319 -16.60 5.23 -5.92
C ALA A 319 -16.39 6.62 -5.29
N CYS A 320 -15.23 6.88 -4.70
CA CYS A 320 -14.89 8.22 -4.20
C CYS A 320 -14.81 9.25 -5.35
N LYS A 321 -14.19 8.89 -6.47
CA LYS A 321 -14.13 9.75 -7.66
C LYS A 321 -15.52 10.02 -8.20
N GLU A 322 -16.35 9.02 -8.37
CA GLU A 322 -17.73 9.13 -8.82
C GLU A 322 -18.55 10.02 -7.87
N SER A 323 -18.39 9.85 -6.55
CA SER A 323 -19.06 10.66 -5.54
C SER A 323 -18.66 12.15 -5.63
N LEU A 324 -17.38 12.43 -5.83
CA LEU A 324 -16.88 13.80 -6.04
C LEU A 324 -17.49 14.42 -7.29
N GLU A 325 -17.53 13.70 -8.41
CA GLU A 325 -18.04 14.20 -9.69
C GLU A 325 -19.56 14.45 -9.66
N LYS A 326 -20.31 13.55 -8.99
CA LYS A 326 -21.78 13.63 -8.90
C LYS A 326 -22.29 14.49 -7.75
N HIS A 327 -21.44 14.79 -6.76
CA HIS A 327 -21.81 15.46 -5.51
C HIS A 327 -22.89 14.71 -4.71
N GLU A 328 -22.86 13.37 -4.76
CA GLU A 328 -23.81 12.51 -4.04
C GLU A 328 -23.11 11.28 -3.42
N PRO A 329 -23.72 10.67 -2.38
CA PRO A 329 -23.23 9.42 -1.84
C PRO A 329 -23.33 8.27 -2.86
N ILE A 330 -22.28 7.46 -2.96
CA ILE A 330 -22.23 6.26 -3.80
C ILE A 330 -22.33 5.02 -2.92
N LYS A 331 -23.31 4.17 -3.18
CA LYS A 331 -23.46 2.87 -2.54
C LYS A 331 -22.61 1.84 -3.26
N LEU A 332 -21.94 0.98 -2.46
CA LEU A 332 -21.15 -0.13 -2.97
C LEU A 332 -21.89 -1.44 -2.71
N ASN A 333 -21.97 -2.25 -3.75
CA ASN A 333 -22.34 -3.65 -3.67
C ASN A 333 -21.18 -4.47 -4.22
N PHE A 334 -20.67 -5.39 -3.43
CA PHE A 334 -19.49 -6.20 -3.77
C PHE A 334 -19.85 -7.64 -4.17
N ASP A 335 -21.13 -7.91 -4.38
CA ASP A 335 -21.64 -9.21 -4.83
C ASP A 335 -21.21 -9.55 -6.27
#